data_3ed282a01710673b37e53ae309a3b541
#
_entry.id   3ed282a01710673b37e53ae309a3b541
#
_cell.length_a   1.000
_cell.length_b   1.000
_cell.length_c   1.000
_cell.angle_alpha   90.00
_cell.angle_beta   90.00
_cell.angle_gamma   90.00
#
_symmetry.space_group_name_H-M   'P 1'
#
loop_
_entity.id
_entity.type
_entity.pdbx_description
1 polymer ?
#
loop_
_entity_poly.entity_id
_entity_poly.type
_entity_poly.pdbx_seq_one_letter_code
_entity_poly.pdbx_strand_id
1 'polypeptide(L)'
;TTLFRSQINGLLTPSTRWIGISFDDPTVTKTEQCRFYACATVEHDVSPQGAFGMKTIPQGRYAVYTLRGSYSGLQEMYDRIYSYPLPTAFRDATSFEEYLNCEPDTEEKDYVTRIYIPIE
;
A
#
# COMPACT_ATOMS: atom_id res chain seq x y z
N THR A 1 2.39 12.82 10.84
CA THR A 1 1.94 12.91 9.43
C THR A 1 2.17 14.28 8.83
N THR A 2 1.88 15.35 9.58
CA THR A 2 2.12 16.73 9.08
C THR A 2 3.61 16.97 8.84
N LEU A 3 4.46 16.56 9.76
CA LEU A 3 5.90 16.69 9.62
C LEU A 3 6.40 15.88 8.41
N PHE A 4 5.89 14.68 8.23
CA PHE A 4 6.22 13.83 7.09
C PHE A 4 5.86 14.53 5.77
N ARG A 5 4.66 15.10 5.68
CA ARG A 5 4.22 15.83 4.49
C ARG A 5 5.13 17.00 4.16
N SER A 6 5.54 17.79 5.14
CA SER A 6 6.41 18.94 4.89
C SER A 6 7.80 18.50 4.42
N GLN A 7 8.29 17.35 4.87
CA GLN A 7 9.59 16.82 4.46
C GLN A 7 9.60 16.36 2.99
N ILE A 8 8.46 15.86 2.48
CA ILE A 8 8.37 15.31 1.13
C ILE A 8 7.65 16.20 0.14
N ASN A 9 7.14 17.35 0.56
CA ASN A 9 6.30 18.21 -0.27
C ASN A 9 6.97 18.61 -1.59
N GLY A 10 8.27 18.91 -1.56
CA GLY A 10 9.01 19.27 -2.76
C GLY A 10 9.26 18.10 -3.71
N LEU A 11 8.93 16.88 -3.32
CA LEU A 11 9.13 15.66 -4.11
C LEU A 11 7.84 15.18 -4.77
N LEU A 12 6.70 15.75 -4.41
CA LEU A 12 5.41 15.34 -4.94
C LEU A 12 5.19 15.91 -6.33
N THR A 13 4.65 15.08 -7.21
CA THR A 13 4.30 15.46 -8.59
C THR A 13 2.88 14.98 -8.88
N PRO A 14 2.26 15.40 -10.01
CA PRO A 14 0.95 14.86 -10.38
C PRO A 14 0.95 13.35 -10.60
N SER A 15 2.09 12.74 -10.85
CA SER A 15 2.19 11.28 -11.02
C SER A 15 2.54 10.54 -9.73
N THR A 16 2.65 11.22 -8.60
CA THR A 16 2.90 10.57 -7.31
C THR A 16 1.78 9.59 -6.98
N ARG A 17 2.16 8.37 -6.57
CA ARG A 17 1.22 7.34 -6.15
C ARG A 17 1.34 7.14 -4.65
N TRP A 18 0.21 6.92 -4.00
CA TRP A 18 0.13 6.74 -2.55
C TRP A 18 0.02 5.26 -2.24
N ILE A 19 0.99 4.73 -1.50
CA ILE A 19 1.18 3.30 -1.29
C ILE A 19 1.16 2.99 0.21
N GLY A 20 0.50 1.91 0.57
CA GLY A 20 0.55 1.35 1.92
C GLY A 20 1.20 -0.02 1.90
N ILE A 21 2.15 -0.26 2.79
CA ILE A 21 2.84 -1.53 2.92
C ILE A 21 2.66 -2.05 4.34
N SER A 22 2.07 -3.23 4.47
CA SER A 22 1.89 -3.90 5.75
C SER A 22 2.83 -5.11 5.82
N PHE A 23 3.65 -5.19 6.87
CA PHE A 23 4.67 -6.23 6.99
C PHE A 23 4.26 -7.37 7.91
N ASP A 24 3.17 -7.22 8.66
CA ASP A 24 2.78 -8.19 9.65
C ASP A 24 1.32 -8.59 9.45
N ASP A 25 1.04 -9.88 9.65
CA ASP A 25 -0.31 -10.42 9.56
C ASP A 25 -1.00 -10.23 10.92
N PRO A 26 -2.10 -9.48 10.99
CA PRO A 26 -2.80 -9.25 12.26
C PRO A 26 -3.37 -10.53 12.88
N THR A 27 -3.50 -11.61 12.13
CA THR A 27 -3.96 -12.90 12.68
C THR A 27 -2.84 -13.64 13.41
N VAL A 28 -1.57 -13.26 13.18
CA VAL A 28 -0.39 -13.88 13.77
C VAL A 28 0.32 -12.92 14.72
N THR A 29 0.42 -11.64 14.34
CA THR A 29 1.12 -10.62 15.13
C THR A 29 0.10 -9.76 15.85
N LYS A 30 0.35 -9.44 17.13
CA LYS A 30 -0.52 -8.54 17.88
C LYS A 30 -0.68 -7.20 17.15
N THR A 31 -1.89 -6.65 17.16
CA THR A 31 -2.21 -5.42 16.41
C THR A 31 -1.25 -4.27 16.73
N GLU A 32 -0.90 -4.09 18.00
CA GLU A 32 0.00 -3.02 18.42
C GLU A 32 1.46 -3.24 18.02
N GLN A 33 1.79 -4.43 17.53
CA GLN A 33 3.13 -4.79 17.05
C GLN A 33 3.20 -4.87 15.53
N CYS A 34 2.06 -4.76 14.84
CA CYS A 34 2.04 -4.77 13.38
C CYS A 34 2.69 -3.52 12.83
N ARG A 35 3.51 -3.70 11.78
CA ARG A 35 4.23 -2.61 11.13
C ARG A 35 3.54 -2.24 9.83
N PHE A 36 3.37 -0.95 9.63
CA PHE A 36 2.74 -0.41 8.43
C PHE A 36 3.53 0.82 7.97
N TYR A 37 3.82 0.89 6.68
CA TYR A 37 4.48 2.06 6.08
C TYR A 37 3.52 2.77 5.13
N ALA A 38 3.32 4.07 5.37
CA ALA A 38 2.63 4.95 4.44
C ALA A 38 3.69 5.58 3.53
N CYS A 39 3.56 5.37 2.23
CA CYS A 39 4.59 5.73 1.26
C CYS A 39 4.02 6.62 0.16
N ALA A 40 4.90 7.44 -0.42
CA ALA A 40 4.61 8.15 -1.66
C ALA A 40 5.72 7.82 -2.66
N THR A 41 5.36 7.60 -3.91
CA THR A 41 6.36 7.33 -4.94
C THR A 41 7.13 8.60 -5.29
N VAL A 42 8.42 8.44 -5.59
CA VAL A 42 9.29 9.55 -6.02
C VAL A 42 9.96 9.17 -7.33
N GLU A 43 10.34 10.19 -8.11
CA GLU A 43 10.92 9.96 -9.44
C GLU A 43 12.43 9.67 -9.39
N HIS A 44 13.08 9.96 -8.27
CA HIS A 44 14.51 9.73 -8.09
C HIS A 44 14.79 9.41 -6.63
N ASP A 45 15.94 8.83 -6.37
CA ASP A 45 16.35 8.48 -5.02
C ASP A 45 16.55 9.72 -4.17
N VAL A 46 16.16 9.61 -2.90
CA VAL A 46 16.23 10.68 -1.92
C VAL A 46 16.95 10.14 -0.69
N SER A 47 17.85 10.93 -0.11
CA SER A 47 18.50 10.54 1.13
C SER A 47 17.50 10.49 2.28
N PRO A 48 17.53 9.40 3.09
CA PRO A 48 16.67 9.33 4.26
C PRO A 48 16.92 10.49 5.22
N GLN A 49 15.82 11.06 5.73
CA GLN A 49 15.89 12.18 6.68
C GLN A 49 14.78 12.07 7.70
N GLY A 50 15.11 12.27 8.98
CA GLY A 50 14.12 12.30 10.05
C GLY A 50 13.29 11.03 10.10
N ALA A 51 11.98 11.19 9.98
CA ALA A 51 11.04 10.07 10.12
C ALA A 51 10.80 9.29 8.82
N PHE A 52 11.40 9.69 7.69
CA PHE A 52 11.17 8.97 6.45
C PHE A 52 12.46 8.35 5.90
N GLY A 53 12.30 7.29 5.14
CA GLY A 53 13.38 6.60 4.46
C GLY A 53 12.95 6.16 3.07
N MET A 54 13.85 5.48 2.35
CA MET A 54 13.57 4.96 1.03
C MET A 54 13.25 3.48 1.10
N LYS A 55 12.30 3.06 0.26
CA LYS A 55 11.97 1.65 0.08
C LYS A 55 11.72 1.37 -1.39
N THR A 56 12.26 0.27 -1.88
CA THR A 56 12.10 -0.14 -3.27
C THR A 56 11.10 -1.29 -3.35
N ILE A 57 10.09 -1.14 -4.23
CA ILE A 57 9.18 -2.22 -4.55
C ILE A 57 9.78 -2.98 -5.72
N PRO A 58 10.07 -4.29 -5.57
CA PRO A 58 10.70 -5.06 -6.64
C PRO A 58 9.81 -5.15 -7.88
N GLN A 59 10.43 -5.13 -9.04
CA GLN A 59 9.74 -5.42 -10.29
C GLN A 59 9.27 -6.88 -10.31
N GLY A 60 8.22 -7.14 -11.08
CA GLY A 60 7.69 -8.48 -11.23
C GLY A 60 6.22 -8.46 -11.56
N ARG A 61 5.64 -9.64 -11.60
CA ARG A 61 4.22 -9.80 -11.89
C ARG A 61 3.41 -9.68 -10.61
N TYR A 62 2.27 -9.01 -10.71
CA TYR A 62 1.35 -8.81 -9.61
C TYR A 62 -0.07 -9.10 -10.09
N ALA A 63 -0.83 -9.80 -9.26
CA ALA A 63 -2.27 -9.84 -9.39
C ALA A 63 -2.83 -8.58 -8.74
N VAL A 64 -3.70 -7.86 -9.44
CA VAL A 64 -4.23 -6.58 -8.96
C VAL A 64 -5.73 -6.73 -8.72
N TYR A 65 -6.15 -6.39 -7.51
CA TYR A 65 -7.55 -6.44 -7.11
C TYR A 65 -8.00 -5.03 -6.74
N THR A 66 -9.24 -4.70 -7.04
CA THR A 66 -9.79 -3.37 -6.74
C THR A 66 -10.86 -3.48 -5.66
N LEU A 67 -10.69 -2.71 -4.59
CA LEU A 67 -11.70 -2.53 -3.56
C LEU A 67 -12.34 -1.17 -3.74
N ARG A 68 -13.66 -1.14 -3.83
CA ARG A 68 -14.43 0.11 -3.85
C ARG A 68 -15.16 0.26 -2.54
N GLY A 69 -15.00 1.43 -1.91
CA GLY A 69 -15.62 1.75 -0.64
C GLY A 69 -14.62 1.86 0.49
N SER A 70 -15.13 1.78 1.71
CA SER A 70 -14.35 1.99 2.93
C SER A 70 -13.20 0.99 3.09
N TYR A 71 -12.11 1.45 3.69
CA TYR A 71 -10.97 0.59 4.04
C TYR A 71 -11.33 -0.52 5.01
N SER A 72 -12.48 -0.42 5.68
CA SER A 72 -12.95 -1.50 6.55
C SER A 72 -13.22 -2.80 5.79
N GLY A 73 -13.36 -2.74 4.47
CA GLY A 73 -13.52 -3.93 3.63
C GLY A 73 -12.23 -4.63 3.25
N LEU A 74 -11.06 -4.07 3.60
CA LEU A 74 -9.77 -4.62 3.19
C LEU A 74 -9.53 -6.03 3.74
N GLN A 75 -9.83 -6.26 5.01
CA GLN A 75 -9.58 -7.58 5.61
C GLN A 75 -10.39 -8.67 4.90
N GLU A 76 -11.65 -8.42 4.63
CA GLU A 76 -12.49 -9.37 3.90
C GLU A 76 -11.95 -9.61 2.49
N MET A 77 -11.47 -8.56 1.83
CA MET A 77 -10.90 -8.69 0.49
C MET A 77 -9.65 -9.57 0.51
N TYR A 78 -8.75 -9.38 1.48
CA TYR A 78 -7.57 -10.23 1.63
C TYR A 78 -7.95 -11.68 1.92
N ASP A 79 -8.94 -11.90 2.77
CA ASP A 79 -9.42 -13.25 3.07
C ASP A 79 -9.92 -13.95 1.80
N ARG A 80 -10.62 -13.22 0.95
CA ARG A 80 -11.10 -13.75 -0.33
C ARG A 80 -9.96 -14.05 -1.29
N ILE A 81 -8.98 -13.15 -1.39
CA ILE A 81 -7.83 -13.33 -2.28
C ILE A 81 -7.09 -14.62 -1.96
N TYR A 82 -6.83 -14.86 -0.68
CA TYR A 82 -6.07 -16.03 -0.26
C TYR A 82 -6.92 -17.31 -0.17
N SER A 83 -8.25 -17.19 -0.24
CA SER A 83 -9.16 -18.35 -0.23
C SER A 83 -9.38 -18.93 -1.62
N TYR A 84 -9.18 -18.15 -2.68
CA TYR A 84 -9.40 -18.58 -4.05
C TYR A 84 -8.07 -18.74 -4.76
N PRO A 85 -7.74 -19.97 -5.23
CA PRO A 85 -6.45 -20.20 -5.88
C PRO A 85 -6.32 -19.38 -7.16
N LEU A 86 -5.13 -18.83 -7.37
CA LEU A 86 -4.76 -18.19 -8.62
C LEU A 86 -4.19 -19.23 -9.60
N PRO A 87 -4.20 -18.92 -10.91
CA PRO A 87 -3.58 -19.80 -11.90
C PRO A 87 -2.07 -19.97 -11.72
N THR A 88 -1.43 -19.00 -11.02
CA THR A 88 0.00 -19.04 -10.74
C THR A 88 0.24 -18.99 -9.24
N ALA A 89 1.40 -19.46 -8.79
CA ALA A 89 1.78 -19.42 -7.39
C ALA A 89 2.06 -17.99 -6.92
N PHE A 90 1.90 -17.75 -5.61
CA PHE A 90 2.35 -16.51 -5.01
C PHE A 90 3.88 -16.44 -5.02
N ARG A 91 4.42 -15.24 -5.26
CA ARG A 91 5.85 -14.99 -5.24
C ARG A 91 6.24 -14.47 -3.86
N ASP A 92 7.44 -14.84 -3.40
CA ASP A 92 7.96 -14.37 -2.11
C ASP A 92 8.43 -12.91 -2.24
N ALA A 93 7.49 -11.99 -2.12
CA ALA A 93 7.73 -10.55 -2.14
C ALA A 93 6.62 -9.89 -1.36
N THR A 94 6.79 -8.60 -1.06
CA THR A 94 5.83 -7.84 -0.27
C THR A 94 4.63 -7.44 -1.11
N SER A 95 3.42 -7.74 -0.63
CA SER A 95 2.20 -7.17 -1.19
C SER A 95 2.03 -5.72 -0.72
N PHE A 96 1.28 -4.94 -1.47
CA PHE A 96 1.03 -3.55 -1.10
C PHE A 96 -0.31 -3.06 -1.64
N GLU A 97 -0.74 -1.93 -1.12
CA GLU A 97 -1.98 -1.28 -1.52
C GLU A 97 -1.66 0.07 -2.14
N GLU A 98 -2.48 0.47 -3.10
CA GLU A 98 -2.40 1.81 -3.68
C GLU A 98 -3.74 2.52 -3.49
N TYR A 99 -3.71 3.73 -2.95
CA TYR A 99 -4.90 4.53 -2.67
C TYR A 99 -5.06 5.55 -3.79
N LEU A 100 -6.09 5.36 -4.62
CA LEU A 100 -6.25 6.14 -5.85
C LEU A 100 -6.89 7.51 -5.60
N ASN A 101 -7.69 7.64 -4.55
CA ASN A 101 -8.45 8.88 -4.29
C ASN A 101 -8.59 9.13 -2.79
N CYS A 102 -7.47 9.42 -2.14
CA CYS A 102 -7.43 9.62 -0.70
C CYS A 102 -7.47 11.11 -0.30
N GLU A 103 -7.99 11.97 -1.14
CA GLU A 103 -8.15 13.39 -0.82
C GLU A 103 -9.11 13.57 0.37
N PRO A 104 -8.87 14.59 1.23
CA PRO A 104 -9.66 14.75 2.45
C PRO A 104 -11.17 14.92 2.24
N ASP A 105 -11.60 15.43 1.08
CA ASP A 105 -13.00 15.64 0.76
C ASP A 105 -13.68 14.46 0.07
N THR A 106 -12.95 13.35 -0.14
CA THR A 106 -13.52 12.14 -0.73
C THR A 106 -14.31 11.38 0.33
N GLU A 107 -15.55 11.01 0.01
CA GLU A 107 -16.37 10.19 0.90
C GLU A 107 -15.90 8.74 0.88
N GLU A 108 -16.02 8.05 2.01
CA GLU A 108 -15.56 6.65 2.14
C GLU A 108 -16.17 5.72 1.09
N LYS A 109 -17.44 5.92 0.76
CA LYS A 109 -18.14 5.09 -0.24
C LYS A 109 -17.50 5.18 -1.62
N ASP A 110 -16.75 6.26 -1.88
CA ASP A 110 -16.14 6.54 -3.18
C ASP A 110 -14.66 6.19 -3.21
N TYR A 111 -14.08 5.71 -2.11
CA TYR A 111 -12.69 5.30 -2.08
C TYR A 111 -12.43 4.16 -3.06
N VAL A 112 -11.28 4.20 -3.73
CA VAL A 112 -10.81 3.13 -4.61
C VAL A 112 -9.41 2.75 -4.16
N THR A 113 -9.26 1.49 -3.79
CA THR A 113 -7.98 0.92 -3.36
C THR A 113 -7.62 -0.24 -4.27
N ARG A 114 -6.40 -0.25 -4.78
CA ARG A 114 -5.87 -1.41 -5.50
C ARG A 114 -4.96 -2.20 -4.58
N ILE A 115 -5.10 -3.52 -4.63
CA ILE A 115 -4.30 -4.45 -3.85
C ILE A 115 -3.41 -5.21 -4.83
N TYR A 116 -2.10 -5.15 -4.60
CA TYR A 116 -1.09 -5.77 -5.46
C TYR A 116 -0.51 -6.97 -4.74
N ILE A 117 -0.74 -8.16 -5.30
CA ILE A 117 -0.25 -9.43 -4.73
C ILE A 117 0.82 -9.99 -5.66
N PRO A 118 2.07 -10.18 -5.17
CA PRO A 118 3.13 -10.72 -6.01
C PRO A 118 2.81 -12.16 -6.46
N ILE A 119 3.01 -12.43 -7.75
CA ILE A 119 2.80 -13.77 -8.34
C ILE A 119 4.00 -14.16 -9.19
N GLU A 120 4.11 -15.44 -9.46
CA GLU A 120 5.15 -15.98 -10.34
C GLU A 120 4.97 -15.52 -11.81
#